data_76342af8066a53fe698ce22857515d91
#
_entry.id   76342af8066a53fe698ce22857515d91
#
_cell.length_a   1.000
_cell.length_b   1.000
_cell.length_c   1.000
_cell.angle_alpha   90.00
_cell.angle_beta   90.00
_cell.angle_gamma   90.00
#
_symmetry.space_group_name_H-M   'P 1'
#
loop_
_entity.id
_entity.type
_entity.pdbx_description
1 polymer ?
#
loop_
_entity_poly.entity_id
_entity_poly.type
_entity_poly.pdbx_seq_one_letter_code
_entity_poly.pdbx_strand_id
1 'polypeptide(L)'
;MKKVKPLFGLMVIIPTLVSGFYFSIWASDIYISQSSFVVRSTKHQTALSGIGALLQSSGFSRSQDDTYMVQEFMRSRAALEMLEKNLPIRDFYETKGDLFSRFNPLGIKSEKEAFYQYFQKRQSVNFDPISGIAILNIRSFTPLDAQRINQELLKQGESFINRLNERARQDTVAFAKEAVNQAEKKVMTSASELSEYRIKNGVFDLQSQSEVQLGLISSLQNELINIQTQLDQVRAISPNNPQVQTLLVRSNSIRKEMQQQIKQVLGGGDSITTQTAEYQRLVLNNTLAQQQLAAAITSLQNTISEAERQQLYLEVISNPNTPDLALEPYRIYNIIATLFISLILYGITILLLASIKEHKN
;
A
#
# COMPACT_ATOMS: atom_id res chain seq x y z
N MET A 1 -5.68 -51.67 45.41
CA MET A 1 -4.77 -50.51 45.43
C MET A 1 -3.37 -50.75 44.90
N LYS A 2 -2.84 -51.93 44.69
CA LYS A 2 -1.48 -52.19 44.17
C LYS A 2 -1.29 -51.94 42.66
N LYS A 3 -2.36 -51.92 41.83
CA LYS A 3 -2.27 -51.68 40.36
C LYS A 3 -2.17 -50.21 39.94
N VAL A 4 -2.42 -49.27 40.83
CA VAL A 4 -2.35 -47.84 40.54
C VAL A 4 -0.88 -47.35 40.43
N LYS A 5 0.04 -47.95 41.18
CA LYS A 5 1.47 -47.58 41.18
C LYS A 5 2.13 -47.75 39.79
N PRO A 6 1.99 -48.87 39.06
CA PRO A 6 2.63 -49.00 37.73
C PRO A 6 2.00 -48.08 36.68
N LEU A 7 0.69 -47.84 36.74
CA LEU A 7 0.00 -46.91 35.84
C LEU A 7 0.44 -45.48 36.04
N PHE A 8 0.63 -45.01 37.27
CA PHE A 8 1.19 -43.70 37.61
C PHE A 8 2.60 -43.56 37.04
N GLY A 9 3.46 -44.55 37.23
CA GLY A 9 4.82 -44.55 36.68
C GLY A 9 4.81 -44.40 35.16
N LEU A 10 3.95 -45.12 34.47
CA LEU A 10 3.88 -45.12 33.01
C LEU A 10 3.23 -43.85 32.44
N MET A 11 2.19 -43.31 33.08
CA MET A 11 1.46 -42.17 32.54
C MET A 11 1.96 -40.79 33.00
N VAL A 12 2.68 -40.71 34.16
CA VAL A 12 3.15 -39.43 34.69
C VAL A 12 4.67 -39.40 34.74
N ILE A 13 5.33 -40.40 35.34
CA ILE A 13 6.78 -40.33 35.56
C ILE A 13 7.53 -40.46 34.23
N ILE A 14 7.20 -41.40 33.38
CA ILE A 14 7.90 -41.65 32.12
C ILE A 14 7.79 -40.42 31.18
N PRO A 15 6.60 -39.87 30.84
CA PRO A 15 6.51 -38.69 29.98
C PRO A 15 7.24 -37.46 30.54
N THR A 16 7.18 -37.26 31.87
CA THR A 16 7.88 -36.16 32.51
C THR A 16 9.39 -36.32 32.44
N LEU A 17 9.92 -37.53 32.66
CA LEU A 17 11.34 -37.82 32.53
C LEU A 17 11.84 -37.66 31.08
N VAL A 18 11.07 -38.15 30.11
CA VAL A 18 11.38 -38.02 28.68
C VAL A 18 11.37 -36.54 28.27
N SER A 19 10.37 -35.78 28.71
CA SER A 19 10.30 -34.33 28.50
C SER A 19 11.47 -33.62 29.15
N GLY A 20 11.81 -33.96 30.40
CA GLY A 20 12.96 -33.40 31.13
C GLY A 20 14.27 -33.67 30.40
N PHE A 21 14.49 -34.89 29.94
CA PHE A 21 15.69 -35.27 29.18
C PHE A 21 15.76 -34.53 27.85
N TYR A 22 14.66 -34.49 27.10
CA TYR A 22 14.59 -33.79 25.79
C TYR A 22 14.89 -32.29 25.94
N PHE A 23 14.17 -31.59 26.82
CA PHE A 23 14.33 -30.13 26.97
C PHE A 23 15.63 -29.73 27.66
N SER A 24 16.25 -30.61 28.45
CA SER A 24 17.55 -30.29 29.12
C SER A 24 18.75 -30.52 28.23
N ILE A 25 18.72 -31.53 27.36
CA ILE A 25 19.91 -31.99 26.64
C ILE A 25 19.80 -31.86 25.13
N TRP A 26 18.62 -32.10 24.56
CA TRP A 26 18.45 -32.26 23.10
C TRP A 26 17.78 -31.09 22.42
N ALA A 27 16.93 -30.35 23.10
CA ALA A 27 16.20 -29.25 22.50
C ALA A 27 17.16 -28.12 22.12
N SER A 28 17.13 -27.73 20.84
CA SER A 28 17.98 -26.67 20.30
C SER A 28 17.53 -25.30 20.77
N ASP A 29 18.50 -24.46 21.05
CA ASP A 29 18.31 -23.07 21.38
C ASP A 29 17.74 -22.28 20.19
N ILE A 30 16.78 -21.40 20.47
CA ILE A 30 16.17 -20.51 19.49
C ILE A 30 16.43 -19.06 19.92
N TYR A 31 17.07 -18.35 19.05
CA TYR A 31 17.43 -16.94 19.20
C TYR A 31 16.44 -16.07 18.45
N ILE A 32 16.01 -14.98 19.07
CA ILE A 32 15.00 -14.05 18.52
C ILE A 32 15.68 -12.72 18.25
N SER A 33 15.86 -12.39 16.95
CA SER A 33 16.26 -11.06 16.55
C SER A 33 15.02 -10.19 16.39
N GLN A 34 15.03 -9.03 17.02
CA GLN A 34 13.94 -8.08 17.01
C GLN A 34 14.39 -6.78 16.36
N SER A 35 13.51 -6.20 15.55
CA SER A 35 13.61 -4.83 15.02
C SER A 35 12.27 -4.13 15.08
N SER A 36 12.30 -2.81 15.08
CA SER A 36 11.07 -2.01 15.05
C SER A 36 11.16 -0.94 13.97
N PHE A 37 10.05 -0.72 13.28
CA PHE A 37 9.94 0.25 12.20
C PHE A 37 8.59 0.92 12.19
N VAL A 38 8.50 2.06 11.50
CA VAL A 38 7.26 2.77 11.23
C VAL A 38 7.20 3.14 9.76
N VAL A 39 6.01 3.06 9.16
CA VAL A 39 5.77 3.57 7.82
C VAL A 39 5.12 4.94 7.95
N ARG A 40 5.75 5.95 7.36
CA ARG A 40 5.27 7.34 7.40
C ARG A 40 5.09 7.90 6.01
N SER A 41 4.08 8.77 5.87
CA SER A 41 3.88 9.61 4.70
C SER A 41 4.35 11.03 5.01
N THR A 42 5.00 11.68 4.05
CA THR A 42 5.44 13.10 4.16
C THR A 42 4.28 14.10 4.10
N LYS A 43 3.02 13.66 4.13
CA LYS A 43 1.88 14.58 4.14
C LYS A 43 1.97 15.55 5.32
N HIS A 44 2.46 16.75 5.06
CA HIS A 44 2.09 17.88 5.89
C HIS A 44 0.57 18.07 5.74
N GLN A 45 -0.14 18.02 6.86
CA GLN A 45 -1.52 18.47 6.95
C GLN A 45 -1.56 19.94 6.49
N THR A 46 -1.85 20.16 5.21
CA THR A 46 -2.41 21.44 4.82
C THR A 46 -3.76 21.49 5.51
N ALA A 47 -3.87 22.37 6.50
CA ALA A 47 -5.10 22.66 7.20
C ALA A 47 -6.16 23.09 6.19
N LEU A 48 -6.93 22.12 5.67
CA LEU A 48 -8.17 22.42 4.96
C LEU A 48 -9.16 22.90 6.03
N SER A 49 -9.34 24.23 6.07
CA SER A 49 -10.36 24.88 6.87
C SER A 49 -11.75 24.36 6.47
N GLY A 50 -12.53 23.89 7.44
CA GLY A 50 -13.95 23.62 7.31
C GLY A 50 -14.33 22.14 7.27
N ILE A 51 -14.96 21.71 6.22
CA ILE A 51 -15.63 20.38 6.09
C ILE A 51 -14.65 19.20 6.08
N GLY A 52 -13.40 19.39 5.63
CA GLY A 52 -12.35 18.37 5.65
C GLY A 52 -11.95 17.89 7.04
N ALA A 53 -12.01 18.77 8.05
CA ALA A 53 -11.68 18.41 9.43
C ALA A 53 -12.73 17.49 10.07
N LEU A 54 -13.98 17.55 9.66
CA LEU A 54 -15.07 16.68 10.16
C LEU A 54 -15.00 15.26 9.58
N LEU A 55 -14.50 15.10 8.35
CA LEU A 55 -14.28 13.78 7.73
C LEU A 55 -13.03 13.08 8.28
N GLN A 56 -12.07 13.84 8.79
CA GLN A 56 -10.86 13.31 9.41
C GLN A 56 -11.10 12.77 10.83
N SER A 57 -12.19 13.18 11.49
CA SER A 57 -12.58 12.69 12.82
C SER A 57 -13.15 11.26 12.81
N SER A 58 -13.42 10.67 11.65
CA SER A 58 -13.89 9.28 11.51
C SER A 58 -12.77 8.23 11.49
N GLY A 59 -11.58 8.54 11.97
CA GLY A 59 -10.65 7.57 12.55
C GLY A 59 -9.88 6.65 11.61
N PHE A 60 -10.01 6.76 10.30
CA PHE A 60 -9.20 5.96 9.36
C PHE A 60 -7.95 6.73 8.93
N SER A 61 -6.87 6.55 9.66
CA SER A 61 -5.58 7.10 9.27
C SER A 61 -4.96 6.19 8.20
N ARG A 62 -4.79 6.69 6.98
CA ARG A 62 -4.12 6.00 5.86
C ARG A 62 -2.73 5.44 6.23
N SER A 63 -2.05 6.04 7.18
CA SER A 63 -0.76 5.58 7.69
C SER A 63 -0.80 4.18 8.32
N GLN A 64 -1.95 3.77 8.87
CA GLN A 64 -2.12 2.41 9.41
C GLN A 64 -2.23 1.39 8.27
N ASP A 65 -2.98 1.70 7.22
CA ASP A 65 -3.14 0.81 6.06
C ASP A 65 -1.80 0.55 5.36
N ASP A 66 -0.94 1.56 5.26
CA ASP A 66 0.38 1.45 4.65
C ASP A 66 1.30 0.50 5.44
N THR A 67 1.23 0.54 6.78
CA THR A 67 2.01 -0.38 7.64
C THR A 67 1.49 -1.82 7.52
N TYR A 68 0.18 -2.03 7.43
CA TYR A 68 -0.39 -3.36 7.19
C TYR A 68 0.04 -3.94 5.84
N MET A 69 0.15 -3.11 4.79
CA MET A 69 0.65 -3.57 3.48
C MET A 69 2.09 -4.08 3.58
N VAL A 70 2.97 -3.38 4.30
CA VAL A 70 4.36 -3.83 4.52
C VAL A 70 4.39 -5.10 5.34
N GLN A 71 3.60 -5.18 6.40
CA GLN A 71 3.47 -6.38 7.23
C GLN A 71 3.06 -7.60 6.39
N GLU A 72 2.03 -7.44 5.55
CA GLU A 72 1.55 -8.53 4.70
C GLU A 72 2.57 -8.90 3.62
N PHE A 73 3.26 -7.90 3.04
CA PHE A 73 4.36 -8.17 2.12
C PHE A 73 5.46 -9.01 2.79
N MET A 74 5.93 -8.62 3.98
CA MET A 74 6.98 -9.36 4.70
C MET A 74 6.58 -10.81 5.01
N ARG A 75 5.28 -11.07 5.19
CA ARG A 75 4.73 -12.42 5.41
C ARG A 75 4.44 -13.17 4.12
N SER A 76 4.55 -12.54 2.97
CA SER A 76 4.18 -13.13 1.69
C SER A 76 5.19 -14.17 1.19
N ARG A 77 4.73 -15.02 0.26
CA ARG A 77 5.61 -15.95 -0.47
C ARG A 77 6.66 -15.21 -1.29
N ALA A 78 6.31 -14.04 -1.82
CA ALA A 78 7.24 -13.22 -2.59
C ALA A 78 8.44 -12.74 -1.76
N ALA A 79 8.20 -12.32 -0.51
CA ALA A 79 9.28 -11.96 0.40
C ALA A 79 10.19 -13.15 0.72
N LEU A 80 9.61 -14.34 0.97
CA LEU A 80 10.39 -15.56 1.18
C LEU A 80 11.23 -15.95 -0.05
N GLU A 81 10.69 -15.86 -1.25
CA GLU A 81 11.45 -16.11 -2.49
C GLU A 81 12.61 -15.12 -2.68
N MET A 82 12.43 -13.86 -2.30
CA MET A 82 13.52 -12.87 -2.31
C MET A 82 14.57 -13.19 -1.24
N LEU A 83 14.15 -13.66 -0.06
CA LEU A 83 15.09 -14.13 0.98
C LEU A 83 15.90 -15.33 0.49
N GLU A 84 15.27 -16.32 -0.14
CA GLU A 84 15.97 -17.50 -0.71
C GLU A 84 16.98 -17.14 -1.80
N LYS A 85 16.77 -16.03 -2.54
CA LYS A 85 17.73 -15.54 -3.53
C LYS A 85 18.94 -14.85 -2.90
N ASN A 86 18.74 -14.13 -1.80
CA ASN A 86 19.77 -13.30 -1.19
C ASN A 86 20.52 -14.01 -0.06
N LEU A 87 19.89 -14.98 0.60
CA LEU A 87 20.44 -15.74 1.72
C LEU A 87 20.18 -17.23 1.56
N PRO A 88 21.09 -18.12 1.99
CA PRO A 88 20.84 -19.55 2.04
C PRO A 88 19.91 -19.92 3.20
N ILE A 89 18.70 -19.34 3.20
CA ILE A 89 17.77 -19.42 4.34
C ILE A 89 17.32 -20.85 4.64
N ARG A 90 17.20 -21.71 3.61
CA ARG A 90 16.89 -23.13 3.81
C ARG A 90 17.95 -23.83 4.62
N ASP A 91 19.22 -23.60 4.30
CA ASP A 91 20.34 -24.20 5.01
C ASP A 91 20.35 -23.82 6.48
N PHE A 92 19.96 -22.57 6.81
CA PHE A 92 19.86 -22.12 8.19
C PHE A 92 18.86 -22.92 9.02
N TYR A 93 17.82 -23.49 8.39
CA TYR A 93 16.77 -24.23 9.06
C TYR A 93 16.80 -25.75 8.80
N GLU A 94 17.51 -26.22 7.78
CA GLU A 94 17.64 -27.66 7.48
C GLU A 94 18.85 -28.30 8.18
N THR A 95 19.97 -27.56 8.25
CA THR A 95 21.24 -28.10 8.79
C THR A 95 21.40 -27.87 10.30
N LYS A 96 20.71 -26.87 10.83
CA LYS A 96 20.80 -26.47 12.25
C LYS A 96 19.50 -26.85 12.97
N GLY A 97 19.61 -27.04 14.28
CA GLY A 97 18.47 -27.40 15.12
C GLY A 97 18.31 -28.89 15.36
N ASP A 98 17.44 -29.24 16.31
CA ASP A 98 17.11 -30.63 16.65
C ASP A 98 16.11 -31.26 15.67
N LEU A 99 15.89 -32.58 15.82
CA LEU A 99 15.05 -33.38 14.93
C LEU A 99 13.58 -32.90 14.86
N PHE A 100 13.07 -32.22 15.86
CA PHE A 100 11.68 -31.76 15.96
C PHE A 100 11.49 -30.31 15.52
N SER A 101 12.50 -29.47 15.70
CA SER A 101 12.39 -28.04 15.42
C SER A 101 12.97 -27.60 14.08
N ARG A 102 13.91 -28.37 13.48
CA ARG A 102 14.47 -28.07 12.15
C ARG A 102 13.46 -28.34 11.03
N PHE A 103 13.64 -27.66 9.90
CA PHE A 103 12.88 -27.96 8.70
C PHE A 103 13.37 -29.26 8.06
N ASN A 104 12.43 -30.08 7.58
CA ASN A 104 12.67 -31.28 6.75
C ASN A 104 13.72 -32.27 7.34
N PRO A 105 13.60 -32.71 8.61
CA PRO A 105 14.61 -33.52 9.28
C PRO A 105 14.85 -34.88 8.61
N LEU A 106 13.89 -35.41 7.86
CA LEU A 106 13.94 -36.70 7.18
C LEU A 106 14.15 -36.58 5.67
N GLY A 107 14.32 -35.39 5.12
CA GLY A 107 14.49 -35.17 3.69
C GLY A 107 13.23 -35.41 2.82
N ILE A 108 12.05 -35.52 3.45
CA ILE A 108 10.81 -35.93 2.76
C ILE A 108 10.05 -34.68 2.22
N LYS A 109 10.17 -33.53 2.88
CA LYS A 109 9.42 -32.30 2.57
C LYS A 109 10.33 -31.23 2.00
N SER A 110 10.59 -31.29 0.70
CA SER A 110 11.41 -30.29 -0.01
C SER A 110 10.61 -29.20 -0.74
N GLU A 111 9.26 -29.29 -0.71
CA GLU A 111 8.39 -28.38 -1.42
C GLU A 111 8.48 -26.96 -0.87
N LYS A 112 8.41 -25.97 -1.76
CA LYS A 112 8.44 -24.54 -1.40
C LYS A 112 7.32 -24.16 -0.42
N GLU A 113 6.13 -24.73 -0.60
CA GLU A 113 4.97 -24.47 0.26
C GLU A 113 5.17 -24.98 1.68
N ALA A 114 5.80 -26.16 1.83
CA ALA A 114 6.12 -26.71 3.14
C ALA A 114 7.12 -25.81 3.89
N PHE A 115 8.11 -25.27 3.18
CA PHE A 115 9.07 -24.32 3.75
C PHE A 115 8.41 -22.99 4.11
N TYR A 116 7.51 -22.48 3.27
CA TYR A 116 6.75 -21.26 3.57
C TYR A 116 5.93 -21.42 4.86
N GLN A 117 5.18 -22.51 5.02
CA GLN A 117 4.40 -22.76 6.23
C GLN A 117 5.27 -22.91 7.48
N TYR A 118 6.44 -23.51 7.33
CA TYR A 118 7.42 -23.60 8.41
C TYR A 118 7.96 -22.19 8.77
N PHE A 119 8.38 -21.41 7.77
CA PHE A 119 8.93 -20.07 7.96
C PHE A 119 7.93 -19.10 8.58
N GLN A 120 6.63 -19.22 8.26
CA GLN A 120 5.57 -18.43 8.89
C GLN A 120 5.52 -18.58 10.42
N LYS A 121 5.96 -19.71 10.96
CA LYS A 121 6.07 -19.93 12.41
C LYS A 121 7.35 -19.35 12.99
N ARG A 122 8.34 -19.06 12.15
CA ARG A 122 9.66 -18.52 12.53
C ARG A 122 9.73 -17.00 12.45
N GLN A 123 8.78 -16.36 11.77
CA GLN A 123 8.65 -14.91 11.70
C GLN A 123 7.36 -14.44 12.34
N SER A 124 7.39 -13.25 12.94
CA SER A 124 6.18 -12.53 13.33
C SER A 124 6.38 -11.04 13.13
N VAL A 125 5.43 -10.41 12.47
CA VAL A 125 5.34 -8.95 12.35
C VAL A 125 4.10 -8.51 13.10
N ASN A 126 4.28 -7.77 14.17
CA ASN A 126 3.20 -7.29 15.03
C ASN A 126 3.13 -5.77 14.91
N PHE A 127 2.03 -5.27 14.44
CA PHE A 127 1.74 -3.83 14.35
C PHE A 127 0.86 -3.41 15.52
N ASP A 128 1.30 -2.38 16.23
CA ASP A 128 0.49 -1.73 17.25
C ASP A 128 -0.19 -0.48 16.65
N PRO A 129 -1.53 -0.50 16.49
CA PRO A 129 -2.26 0.63 15.91
C PRO A 129 -2.22 1.91 16.75
N ILE A 130 -1.94 1.80 18.06
CA ILE A 130 -1.92 2.95 18.97
C ILE A 130 -0.61 3.72 18.83
N SER A 131 0.52 3.03 18.84
CA SER A 131 1.84 3.65 18.67
C SER A 131 2.22 3.85 17.21
N GLY A 132 1.58 3.12 16.28
CA GLY A 132 1.93 3.11 14.87
C GLY A 132 3.24 2.35 14.57
N ILE A 133 3.78 1.60 15.54
CA ILE A 133 5.05 0.89 15.44
C ILE A 133 4.79 -0.57 15.06
N ALA A 134 5.54 -1.06 14.07
CA ALA A 134 5.60 -2.47 13.74
C ALA A 134 6.88 -3.10 14.32
N ILE A 135 6.73 -4.27 14.92
CA ILE A 135 7.81 -5.05 15.50
C ILE A 135 7.98 -6.33 14.68
N LEU A 136 9.15 -6.50 14.09
CA LEU A 136 9.55 -7.70 13.36
C LEU A 136 10.41 -8.57 14.27
N ASN A 137 9.98 -9.81 14.51
CA ASN A 137 10.72 -10.82 15.23
C ASN A 137 11.05 -12.00 14.32
N ILE A 138 12.30 -12.39 14.28
CA ILE A 138 12.79 -13.54 13.54
C ILE A 138 13.43 -14.54 14.50
N ARG A 139 12.97 -15.79 14.42
CA ARG A 139 13.43 -16.92 15.21
C ARG A 139 14.38 -17.78 14.39
N SER A 140 15.60 -17.98 14.85
CA SER A 140 16.57 -18.88 14.20
C SER A 140 17.38 -19.65 15.24
N PHE A 141 18.13 -20.66 14.78
CA PHE A 141 18.98 -21.50 15.64
C PHE A 141 20.32 -20.85 15.99
N THR A 142 20.70 -19.76 15.33
CA THR A 142 21.88 -18.98 15.69
C THR A 142 21.55 -17.48 15.73
N PRO A 143 22.22 -16.72 16.60
CA PRO A 143 22.04 -15.26 16.71
C PRO A 143 22.25 -14.53 15.39
N LEU A 144 23.32 -14.90 14.66
CA LEU A 144 23.70 -14.25 13.41
C LEU A 144 22.70 -14.52 12.28
N ASP A 145 22.17 -15.76 12.20
CA ASP A 145 21.17 -16.07 11.16
C ASP A 145 19.87 -15.31 11.43
N ALA A 146 19.43 -15.25 12.70
CA ALA A 146 18.26 -14.47 13.10
C ALA A 146 18.41 -12.99 12.70
N GLN A 147 19.56 -12.39 13.00
CA GLN A 147 19.86 -11.01 12.65
C GLN A 147 19.89 -10.79 11.13
N ARG A 148 20.60 -11.64 10.37
CA ARG A 148 20.71 -11.52 8.91
C ARG A 148 19.35 -11.61 8.21
N ILE A 149 18.51 -12.55 8.63
CA ILE A 149 17.15 -12.69 8.06
C ILE A 149 16.32 -11.45 8.40
N ASN A 150 16.38 -10.96 9.63
CA ASN A 150 15.66 -9.77 10.06
C ASN A 150 16.10 -8.53 9.26
N GLN A 151 17.40 -8.32 9.10
CA GLN A 151 17.97 -7.22 8.33
C GLN A 151 17.56 -7.27 6.86
N GLU A 152 17.59 -8.47 6.25
CA GLU A 152 17.20 -8.63 4.85
C GLU A 152 15.69 -8.40 4.65
N LEU A 153 14.83 -8.86 5.56
CA LEU A 153 13.39 -8.57 5.52
C LEU A 153 13.08 -7.08 5.65
N LEU A 154 13.76 -6.36 6.53
CA LEU A 154 13.63 -4.90 6.61
C LEU A 154 14.01 -4.22 5.31
N LYS A 155 15.15 -4.59 4.73
CA LYS A 155 15.62 -4.07 3.44
C LYS A 155 14.62 -4.37 2.30
N GLN A 156 14.02 -5.55 2.31
CA GLN A 156 12.97 -5.91 1.34
C GLN A 156 11.69 -5.09 1.55
N GLY A 157 11.30 -4.82 2.81
CA GLY A 157 10.19 -3.93 3.15
C GLY A 157 10.42 -2.51 2.65
N GLU A 158 11.61 -1.96 2.85
CA GLU A 158 12.01 -0.66 2.31
C GLU A 158 11.97 -0.65 0.77
N SER A 159 12.54 -1.67 0.14
CA SER A 159 12.49 -1.82 -1.32
C SER A 159 11.06 -1.95 -1.85
N PHE A 160 10.17 -2.61 -1.11
CA PHE A 160 8.74 -2.69 -1.46
C PHE A 160 8.08 -1.33 -1.44
N ILE A 161 8.29 -0.52 -0.40
CA ILE A 161 7.79 0.86 -0.29
C ILE A 161 8.31 1.71 -1.45
N ASN A 162 9.61 1.62 -1.76
CA ASN A 162 10.20 2.39 -2.85
C ASN A 162 9.58 2.02 -4.22
N ARG A 163 9.32 0.74 -4.47
CA ARG A 163 8.61 0.30 -5.69
C ARG A 163 7.16 0.80 -5.74
N LEU A 164 6.48 0.83 -4.60
CA LEU A 164 5.11 1.34 -4.50
C LEU A 164 5.05 2.83 -4.82
N ASN A 165 5.96 3.61 -4.23
CA ASN A 165 6.11 5.05 -4.50
C ASN A 165 6.38 5.32 -5.99
N GLU A 166 7.34 4.59 -6.58
CA GLU A 166 7.71 4.78 -7.98
C GLU A 166 6.55 4.48 -8.92
N ARG A 167 5.82 3.40 -8.67
CA ARG A 167 4.63 3.06 -9.45
C ARG A 167 3.54 4.13 -9.31
N ALA A 168 3.21 4.54 -8.08
CA ALA A 168 2.23 5.57 -7.84
C ALA A 168 2.61 6.91 -8.52
N ARG A 169 3.89 7.28 -8.46
CA ARG A 169 4.44 8.45 -9.15
C ARG A 169 4.28 8.33 -10.67
N GLN A 170 4.66 7.20 -11.24
CA GLN A 170 4.56 6.96 -12.69
C GLN A 170 3.11 7.02 -13.17
N ASP A 171 2.18 6.36 -12.48
CA ASP A 171 0.77 6.34 -12.84
C ASP A 171 0.16 7.76 -12.80
N THR A 172 0.47 8.53 -11.74
CA THR A 172 -0.04 9.88 -11.56
C THR A 172 0.52 10.86 -12.61
N VAL A 173 1.83 10.79 -12.89
CA VAL A 173 2.49 11.64 -13.89
C VAL A 173 2.09 11.24 -15.31
N ALA A 174 1.89 9.94 -15.59
CA ALA A 174 1.46 9.48 -16.91
C ALA A 174 0.11 10.04 -17.32
N PHE A 175 -0.85 10.11 -16.40
CA PHE A 175 -2.15 10.73 -16.63
C PHE A 175 -2.04 12.22 -16.98
N ALA A 176 -1.23 12.97 -16.23
CA ALA A 176 -1.03 14.40 -16.49
C ALA A 176 -0.28 14.65 -17.81
N LYS A 177 0.68 13.79 -18.18
CA LYS A 177 1.36 13.85 -19.49
C LYS A 177 0.39 13.62 -20.65
N GLU A 178 -0.51 12.65 -20.52
CA GLU A 178 -1.50 12.39 -21.54
C GLU A 178 -2.45 13.59 -21.73
N ALA A 179 -2.82 14.29 -20.67
CA ALA A 179 -3.60 15.52 -20.76
C ALA A 179 -2.86 16.62 -21.54
N VAL A 180 -1.54 16.77 -21.34
CA VAL A 180 -0.68 17.68 -22.14
C VAL A 180 -0.68 17.27 -23.60
N ASN A 181 -0.42 15.98 -23.91
CA ASN A 181 -0.41 15.48 -25.28
C ASN A 181 -1.75 15.74 -26.03
N GLN A 182 -2.89 15.58 -25.32
CA GLN A 182 -4.21 15.86 -25.90
C GLN A 182 -4.40 17.36 -26.15
N ALA A 183 -3.93 18.21 -25.23
CA ALA A 183 -3.98 19.65 -25.40
C ALA A 183 -3.07 20.13 -26.55
N GLU A 184 -1.86 19.57 -26.70
CA GLU A 184 -0.96 19.84 -27.83
C GLU A 184 -1.62 19.47 -29.18
N LYS A 185 -2.19 18.28 -29.29
CA LYS A 185 -2.92 17.87 -30.49
C LYS A 185 -4.03 18.85 -30.84
N LYS A 186 -4.76 19.32 -29.83
CA LYS A 186 -5.84 20.28 -30.02
C LYS A 186 -5.33 21.63 -30.51
N VAL A 187 -4.19 22.13 -29.99
CA VAL A 187 -3.52 23.32 -30.50
C VAL A 187 -3.11 23.14 -31.97
N MET A 188 -2.48 22.02 -32.30
CA MET A 188 -2.05 21.71 -33.67
C MET A 188 -3.25 21.69 -34.63
N THR A 189 -4.34 21.01 -34.24
CA THR A 189 -5.55 20.91 -35.07
C THR A 189 -6.17 22.30 -35.25
N SER A 190 -6.39 23.06 -34.20
CA SER A 190 -7.00 24.40 -34.27
C SER A 190 -6.14 25.40 -35.03
N ALA A 191 -4.81 25.31 -34.90
CA ALA A 191 -3.88 26.13 -35.67
C ALA A 191 -3.90 25.78 -37.17
N SER A 192 -3.99 24.48 -37.51
CA SER A 192 -4.12 24.03 -38.90
C SER A 192 -5.43 24.51 -39.52
N GLU A 193 -6.56 24.35 -38.82
CA GLU A 193 -7.87 24.84 -39.27
C GLU A 193 -7.90 26.36 -39.54
N LEU A 194 -7.29 27.12 -38.59
CA LEU A 194 -7.18 28.56 -38.74
C LEU A 194 -6.28 28.97 -39.92
N SER A 195 -5.17 28.28 -40.12
CA SER A 195 -4.25 28.50 -41.22
C SER A 195 -4.87 28.18 -42.56
N GLU A 196 -5.58 27.05 -42.67
CA GLU A 196 -6.29 26.66 -43.88
C GLU A 196 -7.37 27.68 -44.27
N TYR A 197 -8.14 28.15 -43.26
CA TYR A 197 -9.14 29.18 -43.46
C TYR A 197 -8.53 30.50 -43.99
N ARG A 198 -7.39 30.91 -43.41
CA ARG A 198 -6.64 32.13 -43.83
C ARG A 198 -6.18 32.02 -45.27
N ILE A 199 -5.64 30.88 -45.66
CA ILE A 199 -5.18 30.65 -47.04
C ILE A 199 -6.33 30.66 -48.01
N LYS A 200 -7.43 29.96 -47.68
CA LYS A 200 -8.59 29.81 -48.59
C LYS A 200 -9.37 31.12 -48.79
N ASN A 201 -9.47 31.95 -47.76
CA ASN A 201 -10.32 33.14 -47.81
C ASN A 201 -9.54 34.47 -47.90
N GLY A 202 -8.22 34.45 -47.85
CA GLY A 202 -7.38 35.63 -47.96
C GLY A 202 -7.54 36.63 -46.84
N VAL A 203 -8.01 36.20 -45.67
CA VAL A 203 -8.36 37.08 -44.53
C VAL A 203 -7.14 37.26 -43.61
N PHE A 204 -6.59 38.48 -43.59
CA PHE A 204 -5.35 38.72 -42.82
C PHE A 204 -5.51 39.46 -41.51
N ASP A 205 -6.55 40.28 -41.26
CA ASP A 205 -6.70 40.98 -39.99
C ASP A 205 -8.13 41.49 -39.72
N LEU A 206 -8.70 41.07 -38.58
CA LEU A 206 -9.96 41.60 -38.04
C LEU A 206 -9.84 41.82 -36.50
N GLN A 207 -8.68 42.23 -36.07
CA GLN A 207 -8.27 42.10 -34.66
C GLN A 207 -8.76 43.18 -33.71
N SER A 208 -9.17 44.38 -34.14
CA SER A 208 -9.33 45.51 -33.25
C SER A 208 -10.72 45.71 -32.57
N GLN A 209 -11.74 44.95 -32.93
CA GLN A 209 -13.08 45.14 -32.34
C GLN A 209 -13.52 44.04 -31.33
N SER A 210 -12.75 42.97 -31.21
CA SER A 210 -13.15 41.76 -30.44
C SER A 210 -12.44 41.58 -29.10
N GLU A 211 -11.42 42.40 -28.74
CA GLU A 211 -10.57 42.17 -27.57
C GLU A 211 -11.32 42.17 -26.23
N VAL A 212 -12.30 43.04 -26.05
CA VAL A 212 -13.06 43.10 -24.78
C VAL A 212 -13.96 41.87 -24.61
N GLN A 213 -14.62 41.43 -25.64
CA GLN A 213 -15.51 40.23 -25.59
C GLN A 213 -14.72 38.95 -25.53
N LEU A 214 -13.55 38.86 -26.22
CA LEU A 214 -12.64 37.74 -26.12
C LEU A 214 -12.04 37.61 -24.71
N GLY A 215 -11.79 38.71 -24.02
CA GLY A 215 -11.33 38.73 -22.62
C GLY A 215 -12.34 38.06 -21.68
N LEU A 216 -13.63 38.37 -21.85
CA LEU A 216 -14.68 37.73 -21.04
C LEU A 216 -14.78 36.24 -21.31
N ILE A 217 -14.77 35.83 -22.58
CA ILE A 217 -14.82 34.41 -22.95
C ILE A 217 -13.58 33.68 -22.41
N SER A 218 -12.41 34.30 -22.50
CA SER A 218 -11.15 33.76 -21.93
C SER A 218 -11.21 33.54 -20.42
N SER A 219 -11.83 34.47 -19.68
CA SER A 219 -12.01 34.31 -18.23
C SER A 219 -12.94 33.16 -17.86
N LEU A 220 -14.04 33.01 -18.58
CA LEU A 220 -14.98 31.87 -18.43
C LEU A 220 -14.30 30.53 -18.77
N GLN A 221 -13.44 30.51 -19.80
CA GLN A 221 -12.68 29.34 -20.17
C GLN A 221 -11.70 28.91 -19.07
N ASN A 222 -10.96 29.87 -18.50
CA ASN A 222 -10.05 29.59 -17.39
C ASN A 222 -10.79 29.01 -16.17
N GLU A 223 -11.97 29.55 -15.87
CA GLU A 223 -12.80 29.02 -14.79
C GLU A 223 -13.28 27.58 -15.11
N LEU A 224 -13.68 27.31 -16.36
CA LEU A 224 -14.09 25.98 -16.78
C LEU A 224 -12.95 24.96 -16.67
N ILE A 225 -11.75 25.31 -17.09
CA ILE A 225 -10.56 24.47 -16.97
C ILE A 225 -10.26 24.14 -15.51
N ASN A 226 -10.29 25.16 -14.63
CA ASN A 226 -10.08 24.96 -13.22
C ASN A 226 -11.09 24.00 -12.59
N ILE A 227 -12.36 24.14 -12.95
CA ILE A 227 -13.42 23.24 -12.46
C ILE A 227 -13.26 21.83 -13.01
N GLN A 228 -12.90 21.68 -14.29
CA GLN A 228 -12.65 20.35 -14.87
C GLN A 228 -11.48 19.65 -14.21
N THR A 229 -10.37 20.36 -13.96
CA THR A 229 -9.20 19.83 -13.24
C THR A 229 -9.59 19.36 -11.83
N GLN A 230 -10.37 20.16 -11.10
CA GLN A 230 -10.88 19.76 -9.79
C GLN A 230 -11.79 18.54 -9.86
N LEU A 231 -12.66 18.48 -10.89
CA LEU A 231 -13.55 17.36 -11.12
C LEU A 231 -12.78 16.06 -11.36
N ASP A 232 -11.75 16.11 -12.22
CA ASP A 232 -10.93 14.95 -12.55
C ASP A 232 -10.11 14.47 -11.32
N GLN A 233 -9.60 15.41 -10.53
CA GLN A 233 -8.91 15.09 -9.26
C GLN A 233 -9.85 14.40 -8.26
N VAL A 234 -11.06 14.97 -8.05
CA VAL A 234 -12.03 14.39 -7.10
C VAL A 234 -12.52 13.02 -7.60
N ARG A 235 -12.76 12.85 -8.90
CA ARG A 235 -13.17 11.56 -9.48
C ARG A 235 -12.10 10.49 -9.39
N ALA A 236 -10.84 10.86 -9.58
CA ALA A 236 -9.71 9.91 -9.47
C ALA A 236 -9.55 9.37 -8.04
N ILE A 237 -9.92 10.19 -7.02
CA ILE A 237 -9.79 9.82 -5.61
C ILE A 237 -11.06 9.13 -5.09
N SER A 238 -12.24 9.65 -5.45
CA SER A 238 -13.54 9.16 -4.94
C SER A 238 -14.66 9.42 -5.94
N PRO A 239 -14.99 8.46 -6.83
CA PRO A 239 -16.01 8.63 -7.87
C PRO A 239 -17.41 8.99 -7.36
N ASN A 240 -17.76 8.58 -6.14
CA ASN A 240 -19.07 8.79 -5.52
C ASN A 240 -19.13 10.02 -4.59
N ASN A 241 -18.13 10.89 -4.62
CA ASN A 241 -18.13 12.10 -3.78
C ASN A 241 -19.25 13.06 -4.21
N PRO A 242 -20.09 13.58 -3.27
CA PRO A 242 -21.14 14.56 -3.57
C PRO A 242 -20.62 15.84 -4.27
N GLN A 243 -19.36 16.22 -4.05
CA GLN A 243 -18.72 17.34 -4.73
C GLN A 243 -18.61 17.14 -6.25
N VAL A 244 -18.53 15.89 -6.73
CA VAL A 244 -18.52 15.58 -8.17
C VAL A 244 -19.75 16.15 -8.84
N GLN A 245 -20.93 15.98 -8.24
CA GLN A 245 -22.19 16.48 -8.79
C GLN A 245 -22.22 18.01 -8.82
N THR A 246 -21.74 18.67 -7.76
CA THR A 246 -21.69 20.14 -7.68
C THR A 246 -20.75 20.73 -8.75
N LEU A 247 -19.58 20.15 -8.92
CA LEU A 247 -18.60 20.56 -9.94
C LEU A 247 -19.11 20.34 -11.36
N LEU A 248 -19.84 19.24 -11.61
CA LEU A 248 -20.50 18.97 -12.90
C LEU A 248 -21.55 20.03 -13.23
N VAL A 249 -22.42 20.37 -12.27
CA VAL A 249 -23.44 21.41 -12.45
C VAL A 249 -22.78 22.74 -12.76
N ARG A 250 -21.75 23.14 -12.02
CA ARG A 250 -20.99 24.38 -12.23
C ARG A 250 -20.29 24.41 -13.59
N SER A 251 -19.63 23.33 -13.99
CA SER A 251 -19.01 23.16 -15.31
C SER A 251 -20.03 23.34 -16.46
N ASN A 252 -21.21 22.73 -16.32
CA ASN A 252 -22.25 22.85 -17.31
C ASN A 252 -22.83 24.26 -17.39
N SER A 253 -22.98 24.96 -16.27
CA SER A 253 -23.46 26.35 -16.23
C SER A 253 -22.49 27.29 -16.93
N ILE A 254 -21.20 27.21 -16.63
CA ILE A 254 -20.17 28.01 -17.29
C ILE A 254 -20.09 27.70 -18.79
N ARG A 255 -20.16 26.43 -19.17
CA ARG A 255 -20.19 26.02 -20.59
C ARG A 255 -21.38 26.65 -21.34
N LYS A 256 -22.54 26.66 -20.69
CA LYS A 256 -23.76 27.27 -21.25
C LYS A 256 -23.60 28.78 -21.40
N GLU A 257 -23.05 29.46 -20.39
CA GLU A 257 -22.82 30.90 -20.44
C GLU A 257 -21.75 31.25 -21.48
N MET A 258 -20.66 30.52 -21.56
CA MET A 258 -19.66 30.66 -22.61
C MET A 258 -20.26 30.50 -24.01
N GLN A 259 -21.13 29.52 -24.22
CA GLN A 259 -21.86 29.37 -25.50
C GLN A 259 -22.80 30.54 -25.82
N GLN A 260 -23.44 31.14 -24.82
CA GLN A 260 -24.28 32.32 -24.99
C GLN A 260 -23.42 33.54 -25.39
N GLN A 261 -22.29 33.77 -24.75
CA GLN A 261 -21.36 34.85 -25.09
C GLN A 261 -20.78 34.65 -26.51
N ILE A 262 -20.43 33.45 -26.88
CA ILE A 262 -19.98 33.10 -28.22
C ILE A 262 -21.10 33.40 -29.26
N LYS A 263 -22.37 33.06 -28.96
CA LYS A 263 -23.51 33.37 -29.83
C LYS A 263 -23.75 34.87 -29.97
N GLN A 264 -23.54 35.68 -28.93
CA GLN A 264 -23.65 37.13 -29.00
C GLN A 264 -22.57 37.75 -29.87
N VAL A 265 -21.35 37.21 -29.84
CA VAL A 265 -20.26 37.63 -30.74
C VAL A 265 -20.52 37.23 -32.19
N LEU A 266 -21.23 36.13 -32.41
CA LEU A 266 -21.49 35.55 -33.74
C LEU A 266 -22.86 35.92 -34.32
N GLY A 267 -23.75 36.53 -33.57
CA GLY A 267 -25.18 36.74 -33.92
C GLY A 267 -25.52 38.15 -34.42
N GLY A 268 -25.10 38.50 -35.61
CA GLY A 268 -25.60 39.68 -36.32
C GLY A 268 -25.75 39.35 -37.80
N GLY A 269 -27.01 39.32 -38.31
CA GLY A 269 -27.31 38.85 -39.63
C GLY A 269 -26.91 39.82 -40.73
N ASP A 270 -25.91 39.47 -41.50
CA ASP A 270 -25.72 39.84 -42.90
C ASP A 270 -24.58 39.02 -43.52
N SER A 271 -24.61 38.71 -44.79
CA SER A 271 -23.76 37.70 -45.44
C SER A 271 -22.25 37.97 -45.46
N ILE A 272 -21.79 39.15 -45.12
CA ILE A 272 -20.39 39.52 -44.89
C ILE A 272 -19.93 39.10 -43.49
N THR A 273 -20.89 39.00 -42.56
CA THR A 273 -20.69 38.63 -41.14
C THR A 273 -20.37 37.15 -40.96
N THR A 274 -20.86 36.27 -41.84
CA THR A 274 -20.64 34.83 -41.72
C THR A 274 -19.15 34.41 -41.90
N GLN A 275 -18.45 35.04 -42.84
CA GLN A 275 -17.01 34.78 -43.03
C GLN A 275 -16.16 35.35 -41.88
N THR A 276 -16.54 36.53 -41.38
CA THR A 276 -15.93 37.15 -40.21
C THR A 276 -16.18 36.34 -38.92
N ALA A 277 -17.40 35.85 -38.75
CA ALA A 277 -17.80 35.04 -37.64
C ALA A 277 -17.05 33.72 -37.58
N GLU A 278 -16.89 33.04 -38.73
CA GLU A 278 -16.14 31.78 -38.80
C GLU A 278 -14.64 31.98 -38.52
N TYR A 279 -14.02 33.02 -39.04
CA TYR A 279 -12.67 33.40 -38.72
C TYR A 279 -12.47 33.65 -37.20
N GLN A 280 -13.36 34.46 -36.61
CA GLN A 280 -13.31 34.75 -35.16
C GLN A 280 -13.50 33.48 -34.33
N ARG A 281 -14.37 32.57 -34.75
CA ARG A 281 -14.56 31.26 -34.11
C ARG A 281 -13.28 30.46 -34.14
N LEU A 282 -12.57 30.39 -35.28
CA LEU A 282 -11.32 29.66 -35.41
C LEU A 282 -10.18 30.29 -34.59
N VAL A 283 -10.08 31.61 -34.56
CA VAL A 283 -9.11 32.33 -33.69
C VAL A 283 -9.41 32.04 -32.23
N LEU A 284 -10.67 32.11 -31.81
CA LEU A 284 -11.08 31.78 -30.47
C LEU A 284 -10.73 30.33 -30.10
N ASN A 285 -11.07 29.37 -30.97
CA ASN A 285 -10.74 27.97 -30.74
C ASN A 285 -9.24 27.73 -30.58
N ASN A 286 -8.43 28.40 -31.40
CA ASN A 286 -6.97 28.32 -31.27
C ASN A 286 -6.46 28.94 -29.96
N THR A 287 -6.99 30.12 -29.59
CA THR A 287 -6.63 30.78 -28.32
C THR A 287 -7.04 29.92 -27.11
N LEU A 288 -8.23 29.34 -27.15
CA LEU A 288 -8.72 28.43 -26.09
C LEU A 288 -7.86 27.16 -25.99
N ALA A 289 -7.45 26.60 -27.14
CA ALA A 289 -6.57 25.44 -27.19
C ALA A 289 -5.20 25.76 -26.58
N GLN A 290 -4.63 26.92 -26.88
CA GLN A 290 -3.36 27.37 -26.28
C GLN A 290 -3.46 27.57 -24.75
N GLN A 291 -4.58 28.15 -24.29
CA GLN A 291 -4.83 28.30 -22.86
C GLN A 291 -5.00 26.94 -22.16
N GLN A 292 -5.68 25.98 -22.80
CA GLN A 292 -5.79 24.62 -22.30
C GLN A 292 -4.42 23.95 -22.19
N LEU A 293 -3.54 24.13 -23.19
CA LEU A 293 -2.18 23.60 -23.15
C LEU A 293 -1.38 24.21 -21.99
N ALA A 294 -1.45 25.53 -21.82
CA ALA A 294 -0.75 26.21 -20.72
C ALA A 294 -1.25 25.70 -19.34
N ALA A 295 -2.57 25.52 -19.19
CA ALA A 295 -3.15 24.96 -17.97
C ALA A 295 -2.73 23.49 -17.75
N ALA A 296 -2.72 22.67 -18.81
CA ALA A 296 -2.27 21.28 -18.73
C ALA A 296 -0.80 21.16 -18.32
N ILE A 297 0.08 21.99 -18.87
CA ILE A 297 1.51 22.05 -18.50
C ILE A 297 1.66 22.45 -17.01
N THR A 298 0.93 23.46 -16.57
CA THR A 298 0.93 23.88 -15.16
C THR A 298 0.44 22.76 -14.23
N SER A 299 -0.64 22.06 -14.64
CA SER A 299 -1.16 20.93 -13.92
C SER A 299 -0.15 19.78 -13.85
N LEU A 300 0.55 19.46 -14.95
CA LEU A 300 1.62 18.46 -14.97
C LEU A 300 2.74 18.83 -13.98
N GLN A 301 3.18 20.08 -13.99
CA GLN A 301 4.23 20.55 -13.06
C GLN A 301 3.81 20.40 -11.59
N ASN A 302 2.57 20.79 -11.28
CA ASN A 302 2.02 20.64 -9.94
C ASN A 302 1.89 19.14 -9.55
N THR A 303 1.46 18.30 -10.49
CA THR A 303 1.35 16.87 -10.30
C THR A 303 2.70 16.21 -10.00
N ILE A 304 3.75 16.57 -10.74
CA ILE A 304 5.12 16.09 -10.46
C ILE A 304 5.56 16.50 -9.06
N SER A 305 5.40 17.77 -8.70
CA SER A 305 5.78 18.28 -7.38
C SER A 305 4.99 17.61 -6.24
N GLU A 306 3.71 17.35 -6.44
CA GLU A 306 2.88 16.65 -5.45
C GLU A 306 3.23 15.16 -5.34
N ALA A 307 3.50 14.48 -6.46
CA ALA A 307 3.93 13.09 -6.46
C ALA A 307 5.29 12.89 -5.76
N GLU A 308 6.19 13.87 -5.85
CA GLU A 308 7.45 13.87 -5.10
C GLU A 308 7.25 14.09 -3.60
N ARG A 309 6.23 14.85 -3.20
CA ARG A 309 5.90 15.10 -1.79
C ARG A 309 5.14 13.97 -1.12
N GLN A 310 4.38 13.18 -1.88
CA GLN A 310 3.52 12.11 -1.33
C GLN A 310 4.23 10.76 -1.25
N GLN A 311 5.51 10.74 -0.89
CA GLN A 311 6.25 9.50 -0.74
C GLN A 311 6.02 8.87 0.64
N LEU A 312 5.86 7.56 0.63
CA LEU A 312 5.94 6.72 1.82
C LEU A 312 7.41 6.39 2.10
N TYR A 313 7.79 6.30 3.36
CA TYR A 313 9.09 5.79 3.74
C TYR A 313 8.98 4.90 4.97
N LEU A 314 9.83 3.87 4.98
CA LEU A 314 10.00 3.00 6.12
C LEU A 314 11.16 3.55 6.95
N GLU A 315 10.86 3.99 8.18
CA GLU A 315 11.85 4.46 9.13
C GLU A 315 12.11 3.38 10.16
N VAL A 316 13.36 2.94 10.25
CA VAL A 316 13.79 1.95 11.22
C VAL A 316 14.06 2.63 12.56
N ILE A 317 13.23 2.33 13.56
CA ILE A 317 13.37 2.85 14.93
C ILE A 317 14.47 2.12 15.67
N SER A 318 14.48 0.78 15.56
CA SER A 318 15.48 -0.08 16.16
C SER A 318 15.98 -1.09 15.14
N ASN A 319 17.30 -1.10 14.94
CA ASN A 319 17.95 -2.05 14.05
C ASN A 319 17.86 -3.48 14.61
N PRO A 320 17.91 -4.52 13.73
CA PRO A 320 17.95 -5.91 14.16
C PRO A 320 19.08 -6.19 15.14
N ASN A 321 18.74 -6.62 16.35
CA ASN A 321 19.72 -6.97 17.35
C ASN A 321 20.31 -8.36 17.09
N THR A 322 21.54 -8.58 17.57
CA THR A 322 22.13 -9.92 17.69
C THR A 322 21.82 -10.42 19.09
N PRO A 323 20.90 -11.38 19.29
CA PRO A 323 20.56 -11.85 20.62
C PRO A 323 21.74 -12.62 21.22
N ASP A 324 22.07 -12.33 22.46
CA ASP A 324 23.15 -13.00 23.24
C ASP A 324 22.64 -14.21 24.03
N LEU A 325 21.32 -14.29 24.26
CA LEU A 325 20.66 -15.35 25.00
C LEU A 325 19.53 -15.98 24.15
N ALA A 326 19.43 -17.31 24.22
CA ALA A 326 18.28 -18.03 23.64
C ALA A 326 17.05 -17.85 24.53
N LEU A 327 15.97 -17.34 23.94
CA LEU A 327 14.69 -17.10 24.64
C LEU A 327 13.74 -18.29 24.57
N GLU A 328 13.88 -19.17 23.58
CA GLU A 328 13.06 -20.37 23.39
C GLU A 328 13.99 -21.61 23.23
N PRO A 329 13.51 -22.83 23.55
CA PRO A 329 12.23 -23.14 24.17
C PRO A 329 12.22 -22.77 25.67
N TYR A 330 11.03 -22.50 26.21
CA TYR A 330 10.84 -22.28 27.67
C TYR A 330 10.98 -23.64 28.39
N ARG A 331 12.22 -24.08 28.64
CA ARG A 331 12.56 -25.44 29.10
C ARG A 331 11.81 -25.84 30.36
N ILE A 332 11.90 -25.03 31.43
CA ILE A 332 11.24 -25.30 32.70
C ILE A 332 9.72 -25.31 32.56
N TYR A 333 9.16 -24.34 31.82
CA TYR A 333 7.73 -24.26 31.60
C TYR A 333 7.20 -25.50 30.85
N ASN A 334 7.88 -25.96 29.80
CA ASN A 334 7.47 -27.12 29.02
C ASN A 334 7.52 -28.42 29.83
N ILE A 335 8.52 -28.59 30.70
CA ILE A 335 8.61 -29.75 31.61
C ILE A 335 7.45 -29.73 32.61
N ILE A 336 7.17 -28.59 33.25
CA ILE A 336 6.08 -28.44 34.19
C ILE A 336 4.72 -28.64 33.50
N ALA A 337 4.54 -28.08 32.31
CA ALA A 337 3.32 -28.28 31.52
C ALA A 337 3.07 -29.76 31.19
N THR A 338 4.13 -30.50 30.80
CA THR A 338 4.05 -31.94 30.57
C THR A 338 3.63 -32.70 31.82
N LEU A 339 4.18 -32.34 32.98
CA LEU A 339 3.79 -32.93 34.26
C LEU A 339 2.30 -32.73 34.56
N PHE A 340 1.80 -31.50 34.43
CA PHE A 340 0.39 -31.22 34.69
C PHE A 340 -0.56 -31.92 33.72
N ILE A 341 -0.23 -31.92 32.42
CA ILE A 341 -1.02 -32.62 31.41
C ILE A 341 -1.06 -34.12 31.70
N SER A 342 0.07 -34.72 32.03
CA SER A 342 0.16 -36.13 32.39
C SER A 342 -0.63 -36.48 33.66
N LEU A 343 -0.64 -35.60 34.67
CA LEU A 343 -1.45 -35.78 35.88
C LEU A 343 -2.96 -35.74 35.58
N ILE A 344 -3.41 -34.80 34.73
CA ILE A 344 -4.82 -34.71 34.31
C ILE A 344 -5.22 -35.96 33.57
N LEU A 345 -4.43 -36.42 32.58
CA LEU A 345 -4.68 -37.64 31.84
C LEU A 345 -4.76 -38.89 32.74
N TYR A 346 -3.85 -38.98 33.72
CA TYR A 346 -3.86 -40.04 34.73
C TYR A 346 -5.14 -40.00 35.57
N GLY A 347 -5.57 -38.82 36.04
CA GLY A 347 -6.82 -38.66 36.78
C GLY A 347 -8.05 -39.13 35.99
N ILE A 348 -8.16 -38.69 34.74
CA ILE A 348 -9.23 -39.16 33.83
C ILE A 348 -9.21 -40.66 33.64
N THR A 349 -8.03 -41.25 33.43
CA THR A 349 -7.90 -42.71 33.25
C THR A 349 -8.30 -43.48 34.50
N ILE A 350 -7.96 -43.00 35.70
CA ILE A 350 -8.39 -43.64 36.96
C ILE A 350 -9.92 -43.59 37.09
N LEU A 351 -10.54 -42.45 36.81
CA LEU A 351 -12.00 -42.31 36.88
C LEU A 351 -12.71 -43.23 35.91
N LEU A 352 -12.21 -43.34 34.67
CA LEU A 352 -12.75 -44.30 33.68
C LEU A 352 -12.60 -45.75 34.15
N LEU A 353 -11.43 -46.13 34.66
CA LEU A 353 -11.22 -47.48 35.18
C LEU A 353 -12.08 -47.76 36.40
N ALA A 354 -12.33 -46.80 37.28
CA ALA A 354 -13.25 -46.95 38.42
C ALA A 354 -14.69 -47.14 37.97
N SER A 355 -15.15 -46.32 37.00
CA SER A 355 -16.51 -46.43 36.43
C SER A 355 -16.75 -47.81 35.75
N ILE A 356 -15.78 -48.26 34.95
CA ILE A 356 -15.88 -49.61 34.30
C ILE A 356 -15.91 -50.71 35.33
N LYS A 357 -15.17 -50.57 36.44
CA LYS A 357 -15.15 -51.58 37.50
C LYS A 357 -16.47 -51.61 38.31
N GLU A 358 -17.08 -50.43 38.50
CA GLU A 358 -18.41 -50.32 39.18
C GLU A 358 -19.54 -50.90 38.34
N HIS A 359 -19.47 -50.78 37.00
CA HIS A 359 -20.46 -51.36 36.11
C HIS A 359 -20.29 -52.89 35.87
N LYS A 360 -19.16 -53.46 36.29
CA LYS A 360 -18.85 -54.90 36.11
C LYS A 360 -19.11 -55.77 37.35
N ASN A 361 -19.44 -55.15 38.46
CA ASN A 361 -19.93 -55.74 39.71
C ASN A 361 -21.43 -55.49 39.83
#